data_bbb0a6443b1c298d97d219039d8012bf
#
_entry.id   bbb0a6443b1c298d97d219039d8012bf
#
_cell.length_a   1.000
_cell.length_b   1.000
_cell.length_c   1.000
_cell.angle_alpha   90.00
_cell.angle_beta   90.00
_cell.angle_gamma   90.00
#
_symmetry.space_group_name_H-M   'P 1'
#
loop_
_entity.id
_entity.type
_entity.pdbx_description
1 polymer ?
#
loop_
_entity_poly.entity_id
_entity_poly.type
_entity_poly.pdbx_seq_one_letter_code
_entity_poly.pdbx_strand_id
1 'polypeptide(L)'
;MLSLWPWLAVAGIGALHGLNPATGWMFAAAWGVQSSDRTQALWALAPIAVGHAASVALVAAAVALGLALDRAVLQALAGVLLVVVAAYHLSGRKPKRVRTPAAHAGLALWSFMMSTAHGAGLMLVPALIPLCMGDASVRAITASGSLTLALAAVAVHTAAMLAVTGVIALGVCRGFDASAGLFQSLRRKPPIAPR
;
A
#
# COMPACT_ATOMS: atom_id res chain seq x y z
N MET A 1 9.22 -25.08 -19.01
CA MET A 1 8.55 -24.99 -17.71
C MET A 1 8.68 -23.55 -17.22
N LEU A 2 7.59 -22.84 -17.06
CA LEU A 2 7.61 -21.49 -16.45
C LEU A 2 8.08 -21.64 -14.99
N SER A 3 9.23 -21.07 -14.66
CA SER A 3 9.74 -21.09 -13.29
C SER A 3 8.81 -20.29 -12.40
N LEU A 4 8.29 -20.88 -11.32
CA LEU A 4 7.44 -20.20 -10.32
C LEU A 4 8.24 -19.27 -9.42
N TRP A 5 9.56 -19.44 -9.37
CA TRP A 5 10.42 -18.68 -8.47
C TRP A 5 10.32 -17.16 -8.62
N PRO A 6 10.35 -16.58 -9.84
CA PRO A 6 10.22 -15.14 -9.99
C PRO A 6 8.89 -14.60 -9.48
N TRP A 7 7.80 -15.35 -9.66
CA TRP A 7 6.47 -14.98 -9.17
C TRP A 7 6.38 -15.01 -7.65
N LEU A 8 7.01 -16.00 -7.02
CA LEU A 8 7.12 -16.06 -5.56
C LEU A 8 7.97 -14.92 -5.02
N ALA A 9 9.06 -14.55 -5.70
CA ALA A 9 9.86 -13.39 -5.33
C ALA A 9 9.07 -12.09 -5.42
N VAL A 10 8.32 -11.88 -6.51
CA VAL A 10 7.45 -10.71 -6.69
C VAL A 10 6.38 -10.64 -5.61
N ALA A 11 5.71 -11.76 -5.32
CA ALA A 11 4.71 -11.83 -4.24
C ALA A 11 5.34 -11.60 -2.85
N GLY A 12 6.52 -12.18 -2.59
CA GLY A 12 7.25 -11.99 -1.34
C GLY A 12 7.66 -10.54 -1.10
N ILE A 13 8.18 -9.86 -2.14
CA ILE A 13 8.50 -8.43 -2.07
C ILE A 13 7.23 -7.62 -1.80
N GLY A 14 6.11 -7.95 -2.44
CA GLY A 14 4.82 -7.32 -2.19
C GLY A 14 4.35 -7.51 -0.74
N ALA A 15 4.45 -8.73 -0.21
CA ALA A 15 4.09 -9.03 1.17
C ALA A 15 4.96 -8.26 2.17
N LEU A 16 6.27 -8.23 1.98
CA LEU A 16 7.19 -7.43 2.80
C LEU A 16 6.88 -5.94 2.72
N HIS A 17 6.51 -5.46 1.53
CA HIS A 17 6.08 -4.07 1.34
C HIS A 17 4.82 -3.76 2.15
N GLY A 18 3.86 -4.67 2.18
CA GLY A 18 2.62 -4.56 2.97
C GLY A 18 2.83 -4.55 4.49
N LEU A 19 3.95 -5.08 5.00
CA LEU A 19 4.31 -5.00 6.42
C LEU A 19 4.73 -3.59 6.84
N ASN A 20 5.25 -2.79 5.92
CA ASN A 20 5.72 -1.44 6.24
C ASN A 20 4.53 -0.54 6.65
N PRO A 21 4.56 0.07 7.84
CA PRO A 21 3.47 0.92 8.32
C PRO A 21 3.19 2.12 7.40
N ALA A 22 4.20 2.62 6.70
CA ALA A 22 4.07 3.75 5.79
C ALA A 22 3.27 3.43 4.52
N THR A 23 3.08 2.14 4.18
CA THR A 23 2.33 1.72 2.98
C THR A 23 0.82 1.83 3.12
N GLY A 24 0.30 2.00 4.35
CA GLY A 24 -1.10 2.38 4.54
C GLY A 24 -1.90 1.57 5.54
N TRP A 25 -1.41 0.42 6.10
CA TRP A 25 -2.21 -0.35 7.05
C TRP A 25 -2.55 0.42 8.33
N MET A 26 -1.70 1.35 8.76
CA MET A 26 -2.00 2.23 9.91
C MET A 26 -3.22 3.11 9.63
N PHE A 27 -3.33 3.66 8.42
CA PHE A 27 -4.48 4.48 8.03
C PHE A 27 -5.73 3.63 7.88
N ALA A 28 -5.62 2.44 7.27
CA ALA A 28 -6.72 1.50 7.15
C ALA A 28 -7.24 1.07 8.53
N ALA A 29 -6.34 0.72 9.46
CA ALA A 29 -6.68 0.38 10.84
C ALA A 29 -7.31 1.56 11.57
N ALA A 30 -6.70 2.75 11.49
CA ALA A 30 -7.23 3.96 12.12
C ALA A 30 -8.64 4.28 11.60
N TRP A 31 -8.89 4.07 10.32
CA TRP A 31 -10.21 4.28 9.71
C TRP A 31 -11.24 3.29 10.25
N GLY A 32 -10.88 1.99 10.33
CA GLY A 32 -11.73 0.96 10.91
C GLY A 32 -12.07 1.22 12.38
N VAL A 33 -11.06 1.59 13.19
CA VAL A 33 -11.25 1.90 14.62
C VAL A 33 -12.11 3.14 14.82
N GLN A 34 -11.85 4.24 14.08
CA GLN A 34 -12.61 5.49 14.21
C GLN A 34 -14.07 5.35 13.76
N SER A 35 -14.34 4.51 12.79
CA SER A 35 -15.71 4.26 12.32
C SER A 35 -16.45 3.18 13.11
N SER A 36 -15.76 2.49 14.03
CA SER A 36 -16.27 1.30 14.72
C SER A 36 -16.81 0.24 13.74
N ASP A 37 -16.24 0.20 12.55
CA ASP A 37 -16.68 -0.68 11.46
C ASP A 37 -15.44 -1.21 10.70
N ARG A 38 -15.16 -2.49 10.91
CA ARG A 38 -14.01 -3.16 10.29
C ARG A 38 -14.05 -3.18 8.76
N THR A 39 -15.26 -3.07 8.18
CA THR A 39 -15.40 -3.03 6.72
C THR A 39 -14.82 -1.75 6.16
N GLN A 40 -14.80 -0.67 6.93
CA GLN A 40 -14.18 0.59 6.53
C GLN A 40 -12.66 0.47 6.41
N ALA A 41 -12.02 -0.38 7.21
CA ALA A 41 -10.60 -0.68 7.04
C ALA A 41 -10.32 -1.35 5.68
N LEU A 42 -11.22 -2.24 5.23
CA LEU A 42 -11.10 -2.87 3.91
C LEU A 42 -11.37 -1.89 2.77
N TRP A 43 -12.39 -1.01 2.92
CA TRP A 43 -12.65 0.03 1.92
C TRP A 43 -11.49 1.02 1.76
N ALA A 44 -10.70 1.25 2.81
CA ALA A 44 -9.50 2.07 2.74
C ALA A 44 -8.41 1.45 1.84
N LEU A 45 -8.44 0.14 1.61
CA LEU A 45 -7.48 -0.53 0.72
C LEU A 45 -7.64 -0.11 -0.75
N ALA A 46 -8.85 0.27 -1.18
CA ALA A 46 -9.09 0.68 -2.56
C ALA A 46 -8.30 1.95 -2.95
N PRO A 47 -8.38 3.07 -2.22
CA PRO A 47 -7.55 4.23 -2.51
C PRO A 47 -6.04 3.96 -2.32
N ILE A 48 -5.65 3.12 -1.35
CA ILE A 48 -4.26 2.69 -1.18
C ILE A 48 -3.78 1.95 -2.43
N ALA A 49 -4.58 1.01 -2.94
CA ALA A 49 -4.27 0.25 -4.16
C ALA A 49 -4.11 1.17 -5.38
N VAL A 50 -5.02 2.13 -5.56
CA VAL A 50 -4.96 3.09 -6.67
C VAL A 50 -3.70 3.93 -6.60
N GLY A 51 -3.38 4.50 -5.44
CA GLY A 51 -2.17 5.32 -5.26
C GLY A 51 -0.89 4.52 -5.49
N HIS A 52 -0.82 3.31 -4.93
CA HIS A 52 0.32 2.42 -5.11
C HIS A 52 0.50 2.00 -6.58
N ALA A 53 -0.56 1.51 -7.21
CA ALA A 53 -0.51 1.08 -8.62
C ALA A 53 -0.13 2.23 -9.56
N ALA A 54 -0.65 3.44 -9.32
CA ALA A 54 -0.28 4.62 -10.09
C ALA A 54 1.21 4.96 -9.96
N SER A 55 1.79 4.86 -8.75
CA SER A 55 3.22 5.07 -8.53
C SER A 55 4.07 4.04 -9.27
N VAL A 56 3.72 2.76 -9.14
CA VAL A 56 4.46 1.67 -9.81
C VAL A 56 4.34 1.78 -11.33
N ALA A 57 3.14 2.09 -11.85
CA ALA A 57 2.90 2.27 -13.28
C ALA A 57 3.68 3.45 -13.84
N LEU A 58 3.77 4.57 -13.10
CA LEU A 58 4.56 5.73 -13.51
C LEU A 58 6.04 5.37 -13.65
N VAL A 59 6.62 4.67 -12.67
CA VAL A 59 8.02 4.23 -12.71
C VAL A 59 8.23 3.24 -13.85
N ALA A 60 7.34 2.27 -14.01
CA ALA A 60 7.43 1.29 -15.09
C ALA A 60 7.36 1.95 -16.47
N ALA A 61 6.47 2.92 -16.66
CA ALA A 61 6.36 3.69 -17.90
C ALA A 61 7.63 4.51 -18.17
N ALA A 62 8.17 5.17 -17.16
CA ALA A 62 9.39 5.96 -17.31
C ALA A 62 10.59 5.09 -17.70
N VAL A 63 10.74 3.91 -17.08
CA VAL A 63 11.76 2.92 -17.45
C VAL A 63 11.56 2.41 -18.87
N ALA A 64 10.31 2.12 -19.25
CA ALA A 64 9.98 1.65 -20.61
C ALA A 64 10.29 2.71 -21.69
N LEU A 65 10.16 4.00 -21.35
CA LEU A 65 10.51 5.12 -22.22
C LEU A 65 12.02 5.45 -22.23
N GLY A 66 12.83 4.66 -21.53
CA GLY A 66 14.29 4.89 -21.45
C GLY A 66 14.67 6.15 -20.68
N LEU A 67 13.77 6.70 -19.88
CA LEU A 67 14.06 7.86 -19.05
C LEU A 67 15.02 7.45 -17.93
N ALA A 68 16.16 8.08 -17.85
CA ALA A 68 17.09 7.93 -16.74
C ALA A 68 16.48 8.59 -15.50
N LEU A 69 15.74 7.81 -14.71
CA LEU A 69 15.17 8.27 -13.46
C LEU A 69 16.24 8.24 -12.38
N ASP A 70 16.72 9.42 -12.00
CA ASP A 70 17.56 9.54 -10.83
C ASP A 70 16.72 9.28 -9.58
N ARG A 71 17.07 8.21 -8.86
CA ARG A 71 16.40 7.80 -7.62
C ARG A 71 16.41 8.92 -6.58
N ALA A 72 17.52 9.68 -6.48
CA ALA A 72 17.63 10.74 -5.50
C ALA A 72 16.67 11.89 -5.83
N VAL A 73 16.51 12.24 -7.10
CA VAL A 73 15.55 13.26 -7.55
C VAL A 73 14.12 12.83 -7.27
N LEU A 74 13.76 11.58 -7.57
CA LEU A 74 12.41 11.05 -7.28
C LEU A 74 12.11 11.06 -5.79
N GLN A 75 13.05 10.62 -4.96
CA GLN A 75 12.90 10.63 -3.50
C GLN A 75 12.82 12.04 -2.95
N ALA A 76 13.61 12.97 -3.45
CA ALA A 76 13.57 14.37 -3.04
C ALA A 76 12.22 15.02 -3.39
N LEU A 77 11.72 14.82 -4.61
CA LEU A 77 10.41 15.33 -5.02
C LEU A 77 9.28 14.74 -4.18
N ALA A 78 9.28 13.42 -3.95
CA ALA A 78 8.29 12.76 -3.09
C ALA A 78 8.39 13.23 -1.64
N GLY A 79 9.60 13.44 -1.11
CA GLY A 79 9.84 13.98 0.22
C GLY A 79 9.33 15.41 0.38
N VAL A 80 9.61 16.29 -0.57
CA VAL A 80 9.13 17.68 -0.58
C VAL A 80 7.59 17.69 -0.60
N LEU A 81 6.97 16.90 -1.48
CA LEU A 81 5.52 16.82 -1.57
C LEU A 81 4.91 16.29 -0.27
N LEU A 82 5.53 15.30 0.36
CA LEU A 82 5.13 14.78 1.66
C LEU A 82 5.14 15.87 2.74
N VAL A 83 6.23 16.65 2.82
CA VAL A 83 6.35 17.77 3.77
C VAL A 83 5.26 18.81 3.53
N VAL A 84 5.00 19.17 2.27
CA VAL A 84 3.94 20.12 1.90
C VAL A 84 2.57 19.62 2.34
N VAL A 85 2.24 18.34 2.09
CA VAL A 85 0.97 17.72 2.49
C VAL A 85 0.87 17.65 4.02
N ALA A 86 1.94 17.25 4.71
CA ALA A 86 1.96 17.22 6.17
C ALA A 86 1.76 18.62 6.76
N ALA A 87 2.47 19.63 6.26
CA ALA A 87 2.31 21.02 6.67
C ALA A 87 0.88 21.54 6.43
N TYR A 88 0.27 21.19 5.28
CA TYR A 88 -1.13 21.53 4.99
C TYR A 88 -2.08 20.89 6.00
N HIS A 89 -1.89 19.62 6.37
CA HIS A 89 -2.71 18.94 7.37
C HIS A 89 -2.50 19.49 8.78
N LEU A 90 -1.27 19.82 9.14
CA LEU A 90 -0.95 20.40 10.46
C LEU A 90 -1.43 21.84 10.60
N SER A 91 -1.63 22.59 9.53
CA SER A 91 -2.13 23.98 9.55
C SER A 91 -3.62 24.11 9.96
N GLY A 92 -4.21 23.06 10.53
CA GLY A 92 -5.53 23.10 11.19
C GLY A 92 -6.73 23.06 10.22
N ARG A 93 -6.50 22.94 8.92
CA ARG A 93 -7.56 22.71 7.93
C ARG A 93 -8.02 21.26 7.98
N LYS A 94 -8.75 20.91 9.04
CA LYS A 94 -9.26 19.54 9.25
C LYS A 94 -10.31 19.22 8.19
N PRO A 95 -10.16 18.15 7.40
CA PRO A 95 -11.29 17.62 6.62
C PRO A 95 -12.37 17.16 7.60
N LYS A 96 -13.55 17.74 7.50
CA LYS A 96 -14.64 17.63 8.51
C LYS A 96 -15.27 16.23 8.64
N ARG A 97 -14.91 15.24 7.84
CA ARG A 97 -15.39 13.84 7.96
C ARG A 97 -14.49 12.84 7.23
N VAL A 98 -14.23 11.70 7.89
CA VAL A 98 -13.46 10.57 7.38
C VAL A 98 -14.10 9.88 6.15
N ARG A 99 -15.39 10.11 5.89
CA ARG A 99 -16.17 9.50 4.79
C ARG A 99 -16.33 10.39 3.57
N THR A 100 -15.45 11.35 3.33
CA THR A 100 -15.57 12.23 2.16
C THR A 100 -14.71 11.70 1.00
N PRO A 101 -15.12 11.93 -0.27
CA PRO A 101 -14.26 11.67 -1.44
C PRO A 101 -12.88 12.30 -1.30
N ALA A 102 -12.77 13.46 -0.64
CA ALA A 102 -11.52 14.12 -0.34
C ALA A 102 -10.60 13.31 0.59
N ALA A 103 -11.16 12.54 1.54
CA ALA A 103 -10.37 11.67 2.41
C ALA A 103 -9.79 10.45 1.64
N HIS A 104 -10.57 9.87 0.73
CA HIS A 104 -10.10 8.79 -0.15
C HIS A 104 -9.01 9.29 -1.11
N ALA A 105 -9.20 10.47 -1.71
CA ALA A 105 -8.19 11.09 -2.55
C ALA A 105 -6.89 11.39 -1.78
N GLY A 106 -7.00 11.87 -0.53
CA GLY A 106 -5.86 12.08 0.35
C GLY A 106 -5.10 10.80 0.64
N LEU A 107 -5.81 9.70 0.89
CA LEU A 107 -5.20 8.40 1.15
C LEU A 107 -4.53 7.81 -0.11
N ALA A 108 -5.15 7.97 -1.28
CA ALA A 108 -4.54 7.58 -2.55
C ALA A 108 -3.28 8.40 -2.85
N LEU A 109 -3.32 9.72 -2.64
CA LEU A 109 -2.15 10.59 -2.80
C LEU A 109 -1.04 10.22 -1.83
N TRP A 110 -1.36 9.96 -0.55
CA TRP A 110 -0.39 9.49 0.42
C TRP A 110 0.27 8.19 -0.03
N SER A 111 -0.52 7.19 -0.43
CA SER A 111 -0.01 5.90 -0.89
C SER A 111 0.88 6.06 -2.13
N PHE A 112 0.48 6.90 -3.08
CA PHE A 112 1.29 7.24 -4.26
C PHE A 112 2.65 7.82 -3.85
N MET A 113 2.67 8.83 -2.99
CA MET A 113 3.89 9.51 -2.56
C MET A 113 4.81 8.58 -1.77
N MET A 114 4.25 7.81 -0.83
CA MET A 114 5.05 6.87 -0.04
C MET A 114 5.61 5.74 -0.88
N SER A 115 4.83 5.22 -1.83
CA SER A 115 5.28 4.20 -2.78
C SER A 115 6.42 4.71 -3.67
N THR A 116 6.32 5.95 -4.13
CA THR A 116 7.37 6.61 -4.93
C THR A 116 8.62 6.88 -4.08
N ALA A 117 8.47 7.41 -2.86
CA ALA A 117 9.57 7.71 -1.95
C ALA A 117 10.36 6.46 -1.53
N HIS A 118 9.67 5.34 -1.28
CA HIS A 118 10.29 4.06 -0.95
C HIS A 118 10.85 3.32 -2.18
N GLY A 119 10.55 3.80 -3.39
CA GLY A 119 11.01 3.19 -4.62
C GLY A 119 10.37 1.83 -4.90
N ALA A 120 9.08 1.65 -4.56
CA ALA A 120 8.38 0.38 -4.78
C ALA A 120 8.47 -0.11 -6.23
N GLY A 121 8.36 0.79 -7.21
CA GLY A 121 8.55 0.48 -8.63
C GLY A 121 9.97 0.02 -8.96
N LEU A 122 10.99 0.63 -8.35
CA LEU A 122 12.38 0.28 -8.59
C LEU A 122 12.76 -1.06 -7.94
N MET A 123 12.11 -1.44 -6.83
CA MET A 123 12.32 -2.76 -6.21
C MET A 123 11.82 -3.91 -7.07
N LEU A 124 10.85 -3.67 -7.95
CA LEU A 124 10.35 -4.66 -8.90
C LEU A 124 11.30 -4.91 -10.08
N VAL A 125 12.15 -3.95 -10.43
CA VAL A 125 13.06 -4.05 -11.59
C VAL A 125 13.93 -5.31 -11.54
N PRO A 126 14.64 -5.66 -10.45
CA PRO A 126 15.44 -6.89 -10.40
C PRO A 126 14.62 -8.17 -10.55
N ALA A 127 13.36 -8.17 -10.10
CA ALA A 127 12.47 -9.32 -10.25
C ALA A 127 11.85 -9.41 -11.65
N LEU A 128 11.72 -8.28 -12.35
CA LEU A 128 11.23 -8.21 -13.73
C LEU A 128 12.30 -8.64 -14.75
N ILE A 129 13.58 -8.42 -14.45
CA ILE A 129 14.68 -8.79 -15.37
C ILE A 129 14.59 -10.27 -15.80
N PRO A 130 14.53 -11.27 -14.90
CA PRO A 130 14.43 -12.68 -15.30
C PRO A 130 13.08 -13.02 -15.96
N LEU A 131 12.01 -12.29 -15.66
CA LEU A 131 10.69 -12.49 -16.28
C LEU A 131 10.62 -11.93 -17.70
N CYS A 132 11.29 -10.81 -17.94
CA CYS A 132 11.23 -10.10 -19.23
C CYS A 132 12.44 -10.39 -20.16
N MET A 133 13.55 -10.90 -19.62
CA MET A 133 14.81 -11.11 -20.36
C MET A 133 15.14 -12.59 -20.59
N GLY A 134 14.24 -13.52 -20.23
CA GLY A 134 14.36 -14.94 -20.64
C GLY A 134 14.34 -15.05 -22.17
N ASP A 135 15.38 -15.66 -22.75
CA ASP A 135 15.62 -15.96 -24.15
C ASP A 135 15.49 -14.80 -25.16
N ALA A 136 16.61 -14.41 -25.72
CA ALA A 136 16.74 -13.34 -26.72
C ALA A 136 15.90 -13.56 -27.99
N SER A 137 15.53 -14.81 -28.31
CA SER A 137 14.67 -15.18 -29.41
C SER A 137 13.20 -14.84 -29.25
N VAL A 138 12.72 -14.72 -28.01
CA VAL A 138 11.34 -14.30 -27.69
C VAL A 138 11.18 -12.78 -27.74
N ARG A 139 12.27 -12.03 -27.62
CA ARG A 139 12.29 -10.57 -27.65
C ARG A 139 11.89 -9.98 -29.03
N ALA A 140 12.08 -10.73 -30.10
CA ALA A 140 11.75 -10.28 -31.46
C ALA A 140 10.25 -10.37 -31.79
N ILE A 141 9.48 -11.12 -31.01
CA ILE A 141 8.10 -11.48 -31.40
C ILE A 141 7.04 -10.66 -30.68
N THR A 142 7.27 -10.08 -29.50
CA THR A 142 6.21 -9.26 -28.83
C THR A 142 6.74 -8.26 -27.82
N ALA A 143 6.82 -6.99 -28.20
CA ALA A 143 6.77 -5.89 -27.23
C ALA A 143 5.50 -5.96 -26.33
N SER A 144 4.42 -6.55 -26.81
CA SER A 144 3.18 -6.82 -26.07
C SER A 144 3.32 -7.91 -25.00
N GLY A 145 4.11 -8.96 -25.21
CA GLY A 145 4.30 -10.04 -24.23
C GLY A 145 5.05 -9.60 -22.99
N SER A 146 6.06 -8.75 -23.13
CA SER A 146 6.81 -8.20 -22.00
C SER A 146 5.95 -7.23 -21.16
N LEU A 147 5.08 -6.46 -21.79
CA LEU A 147 4.15 -5.56 -21.09
C LEU A 147 3.11 -6.35 -20.28
N THR A 148 2.55 -7.42 -20.86
CA THR A 148 1.59 -8.28 -20.15
C THR A 148 2.22 -8.93 -18.91
N LEU A 149 3.44 -9.45 -19.02
CA LEU A 149 4.17 -10.03 -17.88
C LEU A 149 4.48 -8.97 -16.81
N ALA A 150 4.90 -7.78 -17.24
CA ALA A 150 5.15 -6.67 -16.31
C ALA A 150 3.87 -6.26 -15.57
N LEU A 151 2.74 -6.13 -16.27
CA LEU A 151 1.45 -5.82 -15.65
C LEU A 151 0.98 -6.92 -14.70
N ALA A 152 1.17 -8.20 -15.08
CA ALA A 152 0.86 -9.32 -14.22
C ALA A 152 1.73 -9.32 -12.95
N ALA A 153 3.03 -9.03 -13.06
CA ALA A 153 3.93 -8.92 -11.92
C ALA A 153 3.52 -7.78 -10.98
N VAL A 154 3.16 -6.61 -11.53
CA VAL A 154 2.61 -5.49 -10.74
C VAL A 154 1.33 -5.90 -10.03
N ALA A 155 0.44 -6.61 -10.71
CA ALA A 155 -0.81 -7.09 -10.12
C ALA A 155 -0.56 -8.07 -8.96
N VAL A 156 0.33 -9.05 -9.14
CA VAL A 156 0.71 -10.03 -8.09
C VAL A 156 1.35 -9.33 -6.90
N HIS A 157 2.30 -8.42 -7.15
CA HIS A 157 2.95 -7.62 -6.10
C HIS A 157 1.93 -6.81 -5.29
N THR A 158 1.08 -6.07 -5.99
CA THR A 158 0.07 -5.21 -5.34
C THR A 158 -0.95 -6.04 -4.57
N ALA A 159 -1.41 -7.17 -5.13
CA ALA A 159 -2.33 -8.07 -4.44
C ALA A 159 -1.73 -8.64 -3.15
N ALA A 160 -0.47 -9.10 -3.19
CA ALA A 160 0.23 -9.60 -2.01
C ALA A 160 0.41 -8.50 -0.94
N MET A 161 0.79 -7.29 -1.36
CA MET A 161 0.90 -6.12 -0.48
C MET A 161 -0.44 -5.81 0.21
N LEU A 162 -1.53 -5.73 -0.57
CA LEU A 162 -2.85 -5.40 -0.05
C LEU A 162 -3.40 -6.49 0.88
N ALA A 163 -3.13 -7.77 0.57
CA ALA A 163 -3.52 -8.88 1.44
C ALA A 163 -2.87 -8.75 2.83
N VAL A 164 -1.57 -8.51 2.89
CA VAL A 164 -0.85 -8.30 4.16
C VAL A 164 -1.34 -7.04 4.88
N THR A 165 -1.44 -5.92 4.15
CA THR A 165 -1.97 -4.66 4.67
C THR A 165 -3.36 -4.84 5.29
N GLY A 166 -4.26 -5.55 4.61
CA GLY A 166 -5.62 -5.84 5.08
C GLY A 166 -5.65 -6.73 6.31
N VAL A 167 -4.85 -7.81 6.33
CA VAL A 167 -4.75 -8.73 7.47
C VAL A 167 -4.28 -7.98 8.72
N ILE A 168 -3.23 -7.14 8.58
CA ILE A 168 -2.70 -6.36 9.71
C ILE A 168 -3.75 -5.33 10.18
N ALA A 169 -4.37 -4.59 9.27
CA ALA A 169 -5.38 -3.59 9.63
C ALA A 169 -6.57 -4.23 10.38
N LEU A 170 -7.07 -5.37 9.91
CA LEU A 170 -8.12 -6.12 10.59
C LEU A 170 -7.67 -6.67 11.94
N GLY A 171 -6.43 -7.16 12.03
CA GLY A 171 -5.83 -7.63 13.29
C GLY A 171 -5.77 -6.53 14.34
N VAL A 172 -5.34 -5.33 13.94
CA VAL A 172 -5.30 -4.15 14.81
C VAL A 172 -6.71 -3.75 15.28
N CYS A 173 -7.70 -3.71 14.36
CA CYS A 173 -9.09 -3.41 14.72
C CYS A 173 -9.63 -4.43 15.75
N ARG A 174 -9.37 -5.73 15.55
CA ARG A 174 -9.79 -6.80 16.48
C ARG A 174 -9.12 -6.66 17.86
N GLY A 175 -7.82 -6.38 17.88
CA GLY A 175 -7.07 -6.16 19.11
C GLY A 175 -7.59 -4.97 19.90
N PHE A 176 -7.93 -3.88 19.20
CA PHE A 176 -8.52 -2.70 19.81
C PHE A 176 -9.90 -3.00 20.44
N ASP A 177 -10.79 -3.68 19.71
CA ASP A 177 -12.11 -4.07 20.21
C ASP A 177 -12.01 -4.99 21.44
N ALA A 178 -11.10 -5.97 21.41
CA ALA A 178 -10.87 -6.88 22.52
C ALA A 178 -10.35 -6.15 23.77
N SER A 179 -9.42 -5.22 23.61
CA SER A 179 -8.88 -4.41 24.70
C SER A 179 -9.96 -3.51 25.31
N ALA A 180 -10.79 -2.87 24.48
CA ALA A 180 -11.90 -2.05 24.95
C ALA A 180 -12.93 -2.86 25.76
N GLY A 181 -13.26 -4.09 25.30
CA GLY A 181 -14.13 -5.01 26.01
C GLY A 181 -13.56 -5.45 27.37
N LEU A 182 -12.26 -5.73 27.42
CA LEU A 182 -11.57 -6.09 28.66
C LEU A 182 -11.61 -4.92 29.69
N PHE A 183 -11.30 -3.71 29.24
CA PHE A 183 -11.37 -2.53 30.12
C PHE A 183 -12.79 -2.28 30.64
N GLN A 184 -13.83 -2.49 29.84
CA GLN A 184 -15.21 -2.36 30.29
C GLN A 184 -15.58 -3.43 31.31
N SER A 185 -15.13 -4.68 31.14
CA SER A 185 -15.38 -5.77 32.09
C SER A 185 -14.72 -5.51 33.44
N LEU A 186 -13.48 -4.99 33.44
CA LEU A 186 -12.77 -4.64 34.67
C LEU A 186 -13.39 -3.43 35.42
N ARG A 187 -14.03 -2.51 34.70
CA ARG A 187 -14.73 -1.37 35.26
C ARG A 187 -16.10 -1.70 35.84
N ARG A 188 -16.74 -2.80 35.42
CA ARG A 188 -18.00 -3.28 36.00
C ARG A 188 -17.69 -3.90 37.38
N LYS A 189 -17.70 -3.08 38.46
CA LYS A 189 -17.71 -3.60 39.82
C LYS A 189 -18.85 -4.62 39.97
N PRO A 190 -18.63 -5.79 40.61
CA PRO A 190 -19.72 -6.70 40.92
C PRO A 190 -20.74 -5.94 41.81
N PRO A 191 -22.05 -6.19 41.62
CA PRO A 191 -23.06 -5.59 42.50
C PRO A 191 -22.75 -6.04 43.94
N ILE A 192 -22.63 -5.05 44.84
CA ILE A 192 -22.50 -5.34 46.29
C ILE A 192 -23.77 -6.04 46.69
N ALA A 193 -23.68 -7.33 47.05
CA ALA A 193 -24.81 -8.07 47.54
C ALA A 193 -25.32 -7.36 48.81
N PRO A 194 -26.63 -7.04 48.92
CA PRO A 194 -27.19 -6.50 50.17
C PRO A 194 -27.07 -7.56 51.25
N ARG A 195 -26.53 -7.15 52.40
CA ARG A 195 -26.50 -7.96 53.63
C ARG A 195 -27.88 -8.00 54.27
#